data_ba22ae20c0d264016d066d984e6b10d5
#
_entry.id   ba22ae20c0d264016d066d984e6b10d5
#
_cell.length_a   1.000
_cell.length_b   1.000
_cell.length_c   1.000
_cell.angle_alpha   90.00
_cell.angle_beta   90.00
_cell.angle_gamma   90.00
#
_symmetry.space_group_name_H-M   'P 1'
#
loop_
_entity.id
_entity.type
_entity.pdbx_description
1 polymer ?
#
loop_
_entity_poly.entity_id
_entity_poly.type
_entity_poly.pdbx_seq_one_letter_code
_entity_poly.pdbx_strand_id
1 'polypeptide(L)'
;VFLFSNTVDANVAFAHPDCTEDDVFRASDIAQASAFIKKLPDGYETIVGERGVGLSGGQKQRISIARALIKGSPVLILDDASSALDMATEKRVLAAIKEHCPENTLFIATHRVSSVMDCDEILFLRDGEIVERGTAQQLIDQDGAFAAIWKLQTSDGQLDDSSYGAGEE
;
A
#
# COMPACT_ATOMS: atom_id res chain seq x y z
N VAL A 1 8.06 -1.73 10.16
CA VAL A 1 8.40 -2.65 9.04
C VAL A 1 9.74 -3.32 9.32
N PHE A 2 9.77 -4.66 9.33
CA PHE A 2 10.96 -5.45 9.60
C PHE A 2 11.43 -6.19 8.35
N LEU A 3 12.74 -6.12 8.05
CA LEU A 3 13.41 -6.95 7.05
C LEU A 3 14.46 -7.81 7.74
N PHE A 4 14.55 -9.07 7.32
CA PHE A 4 15.58 -9.98 7.77
C PHE A 4 16.95 -9.57 7.20
N SER A 5 18.03 -9.81 7.94
CA SER A 5 19.41 -9.66 7.45
C SER A 5 19.71 -10.75 6.42
N ASN A 6 19.19 -10.59 5.21
CA ASN A 6 19.29 -11.50 4.08
C ASN A 6 19.16 -10.72 2.77
N THR A 7 19.23 -11.39 1.62
CA THR A 7 19.01 -10.77 0.31
C THR A 7 17.61 -10.17 0.19
N VAL A 8 17.41 -9.25 -0.74
CA VAL A 8 16.08 -8.72 -1.08
C VAL A 8 15.19 -9.86 -1.57
N ASP A 9 15.71 -10.75 -2.43
CA ASP A 9 15.03 -11.94 -2.92
C ASP A 9 14.48 -12.79 -1.77
N ALA A 10 15.34 -13.23 -0.84
CA ALA A 10 14.95 -14.02 0.30
C ALA A 10 13.96 -13.31 1.24
N ASN A 11 14.01 -11.98 1.31
CA ASN A 11 13.05 -11.20 2.05
C ASN A 11 11.66 -11.21 1.39
N VAL A 12 11.56 -11.12 0.08
CA VAL A 12 10.29 -11.22 -0.65
C VAL A 12 9.77 -12.65 -0.62
N ALA A 13 10.60 -13.64 -0.95
CA ALA A 13 10.26 -15.06 -1.01
C ALA A 13 9.86 -15.66 0.35
N PHE A 14 10.13 -14.96 1.46
CA PHE A 14 9.96 -15.50 2.82
C PHE A 14 8.55 -16.08 3.09
N ALA A 15 7.51 -15.48 2.54
CA ALA A 15 6.13 -15.94 2.74
C ALA A 15 5.74 -17.12 1.82
N HIS A 16 6.56 -17.46 0.82
CA HIS A 16 6.35 -18.56 -0.12
C HIS A 16 7.71 -19.13 -0.57
N PRO A 17 8.36 -19.99 0.24
CA PRO A 17 9.72 -20.45 -0.04
C PRO A 17 9.90 -21.23 -1.35
N ASP A 18 8.82 -21.84 -1.86
CA ASP A 18 8.82 -22.61 -3.11
C ASP A 18 8.47 -21.75 -4.35
N CYS A 19 8.43 -20.41 -4.20
CA CYS A 19 8.16 -19.51 -5.31
C CYS A 19 9.31 -19.49 -6.32
N THR A 20 8.99 -19.16 -7.56
CA THR A 20 9.97 -18.95 -8.62
C THR A 20 10.55 -17.53 -8.56
N GLU A 21 11.69 -17.31 -9.22
CA GLU A 21 12.29 -15.99 -9.39
C GLU A 21 11.31 -15.01 -10.09
N ASP A 22 10.55 -15.50 -11.07
CA ASP A 22 9.51 -14.71 -11.75
C ASP A 22 8.39 -14.27 -10.80
N ASP A 23 8.04 -15.09 -9.80
CA ASP A 23 7.07 -14.72 -8.77
C ASP A 23 7.58 -13.58 -7.89
N VAL A 24 8.87 -13.64 -7.52
CA VAL A 24 9.54 -12.55 -6.76
C VAL A 24 9.52 -11.26 -7.56
N PHE A 25 9.87 -11.32 -8.85
CA PHE A 25 9.88 -10.14 -9.73
C PHE A 25 8.48 -9.56 -9.88
N ARG A 26 7.47 -10.38 -10.15
CA ARG A 26 6.07 -9.96 -10.29
C ARG A 26 5.55 -9.31 -9.00
N ALA A 27 5.76 -9.92 -7.84
CA ALA A 27 5.34 -9.35 -6.56
C ALA A 27 6.04 -8.01 -6.29
N SER A 28 7.32 -7.90 -6.65
CA SER A 28 8.10 -6.67 -6.52
C SER A 28 7.63 -5.57 -7.48
N ASP A 29 7.22 -5.91 -8.70
CA ASP A 29 6.67 -4.96 -9.66
C ASP A 29 5.33 -4.40 -9.19
N ILE A 30 4.41 -5.25 -8.72
CA ILE A 30 3.13 -4.82 -8.13
C ILE A 30 3.36 -3.89 -6.94
N ALA A 31 4.31 -4.21 -6.05
CA ALA A 31 4.69 -3.37 -4.91
C ALA A 31 5.50 -2.12 -5.31
N GLN A 32 5.72 -1.85 -6.61
CA GLN A 32 6.54 -0.74 -7.12
C GLN A 32 7.97 -0.76 -6.57
N ALA A 33 8.51 -1.95 -6.28
CA ALA A 33 9.83 -2.12 -5.66
C ALA A 33 10.95 -2.37 -6.69
N SER A 34 10.67 -3.03 -7.82
CA SER A 34 11.68 -3.45 -8.80
C SER A 34 12.58 -2.33 -9.30
N ALA A 35 12.02 -1.13 -9.51
CA ALA A 35 12.78 0.00 -10.05
C ALA A 35 13.93 0.44 -9.13
N PHE A 36 13.76 0.41 -7.81
CA PHE A 36 14.84 0.75 -6.89
C PHE A 36 15.71 -0.48 -6.58
N ILE A 37 15.15 -1.70 -6.52
CA ILE A 37 15.92 -2.92 -6.28
C ILE A 37 16.99 -3.09 -7.35
N LYS A 38 16.66 -2.90 -8.65
CA LYS A 38 17.59 -2.96 -9.77
C LYS A 38 18.73 -1.92 -9.70
N LYS A 39 18.61 -0.90 -8.86
CA LYS A 39 19.64 0.13 -8.62
C LYS A 39 20.52 -0.18 -7.40
N LEU A 40 20.20 -1.20 -6.61
CA LEU A 40 21.04 -1.66 -5.53
C LEU A 40 22.32 -2.32 -6.10
N PRO A 41 23.43 -2.38 -5.34
CA PRO A 41 24.72 -2.89 -5.83
C PRO A 41 24.63 -4.26 -6.51
N ASP A 42 23.88 -5.20 -5.90
CA ASP A 42 23.71 -6.59 -6.38
C ASP A 42 22.23 -6.88 -6.72
N GLY A 43 21.41 -5.85 -7.00
CA GLY A 43 20.00 -6.01 -7.32
C GLY A 43 19.24 -6.80 -6.24
N TYR A 44 18.58 -7.87 -6.65
CA TYR A 44 17.82 -8.75 -5.74
C TYR A 44 18.71 -9.54 -4.78
N GLU A 45 19.99 -9.79 -5.12
CA GLU A 45 20.96 -10.45 -4.26
C GLU A 45 21.59 -9.51 -3.23
N THR A 46 21.24 -8.22 -3.23
CA THR A 46 21.73 -7.27 -2.24
C THR A 46 21.26 -7.67 -0.84
N ILE A 47 22.21 -7.85 0.09
CA ILE A 47 21.92 -8.09 1.50
C ILE A 47 21.40 -6.79 2.13
N VAL A 48 20.23 -6.87 2.77
CA VAL A 48 19.55 -5.76 3.46
C VAL A 48 19.32 -6.11 4.93
N GLY A 49 18.76 -5.18 5.71
CA GLY A 49 18.53 -5.38 7.14
C GLY A 49 19.65 -4.76 7.99
N GLU A 50 19.83 -5.21 9.24
CA GLU A 50 20.74 -4.58 10.19
C GLU A 50 22.22 -4.64 9.77
N ARG A 51 22.62 -5.66 9.01
CA ARG A 51 23.99 -5.92 8.58
C ARG A 51 24.23 -5.67 7.09
N GLY A 52 23.24 -5.15 6.38
CA GLY A 52 23.29 -4.94 4.94
C GLY A 52 23.12 -3.49 4.54
N VAL A 53 22.79 -3.28 3.26
CA VAL A 53 22.53 -1.96 2.71
C VAL A 53 21.34 -1.31 3.40
N GLY A 54 21.52 -0.06 3.84
CA GLY A 54 20.46 0.74 4.44
C GLY A 54 19.40 1.14 3.40
N LEU A 55 18.14 0.76 3.66
CA LEU A 55 17.00 1.14 2.84
C LEU A 55 16.18 2.24 3.54
N SER A 56 15.57 3.15 2.74
CA SER A 56 14.60 4.10 3.26
C SER A 56 13.35 3.39 3.81
N GLY A 57 12.57 4.08 4.66
CA GLY A 57 11.31 3.54 5.19
C GLY A 57 10.36 3.08 4.08
N GLY A 58 10.17 3.90 3.04
CA GLY A 58 9.32 3.56 1.90
C GLY A 58 9.84 2.39 1.05
N GLN A 59 11.16 2.20 0.94
CA GLN A 59 11.75 1.02 0.30
C GLN A 59 11.47 -0.25 1.11
N LYS A 60 11.64 -0.19 2.44
CA LYS A 60 11.33 -1.30 3.34
C LYS A 60 9.85 -1.68 3.29
N GLN A 61 8.95 -0.69 3.28
CA GLN A 61 7.50 -0.93 3.15
C GLN A 61 7.16 -1.65 1.86
N ARG A 62 7.69 -1.21 0.71
CA ARG A 62 7.43 -1.85 -0.59
C ARG A 62 7.94 -3.29 -0.65
N ILE A 63 9.11 -3.60 -0.09
CA ILE A 63 9.57 -5.00 0.04
C ILE A 63 8.63 -5.82 0.93
N SER A 64 8.11 -5.24 2.01
CA SER A 64 7.15 -5.94 2.88
C SER A 64 5.80 -6.17 2.22
N ILE A 65 5.34 -5.23 1.37
CA ILE A 65 4.14 -5.41 0.55
C ILE A 65 4.38 -6.54 -0.47
N ALA A 66 5.52 -6.56 -1.17
CA ALA A 66 5.89 -7.66 -2.09
C ALA A 66 5.89 -9.02 -1.39
N ARG A 67 6.45 -9.10 -0.17
CA ARG A 67 6.42 -10.30 0.70
C ARG A 67 4.99 -10.75 1.00
N ALA A 68 4.05 -9.85 1.21
CA ALA A 68 2.65 -10.19 1.46
C ALA A 68 1.95 -10.67 0.19
N LEU A 69 2.24 -10.03 -0.95
CA LEU A 69 1.64 -10.35 -2.24
C LEU A 69 2.06 -11.73 -2.77
N ILE A 70 3.34 -12.10 -2.63
CA ILE A 70 3.86 -13.38 -3.17
C ILE A 70 3.17 -14.59 -2.56
N LYS A 71 2.58 -14.46 -1.37
CA LYS A 71 1.82 -15.52 -0.72
C LYS A 71 0.56 -15.91 -1.46
N GLY A 72 0.00 -15.03 -2.30
CA GLY A 72 -1.23 -15.28 -3.05
C GLY A 72 -2.46 -15.52 -2.16
N SER A 73 -2.52 -14.93 -0.97
CA SER A 73 -3.65 -15.09 -0.06
C SER A 73 -4.89 -14.39 -0.58
N PRO A 74 -6.11 -14.96 -0.46
CA PRO A 74 -7.33 -14.32 -0.95
C PRO A 74 -7.71 -13.05 -0.18
N VAL A 75 -7.13 -12.85 1.00
CA VAL A 75 -7.30 -11.65 1.83
C VAL A 75 -5.94 -11.00 2.05
N LEU A 76 -5.83 -9.72 1.70
CA LEU A 76 -4.65 -8.89 1.95
C LEU A 76 -5.00 -7.78 2.93
N ILE A 77 -4.21 -7.64 3.99
CA ILE A 77 -4.39 -6.59 5.00
C ILE A 77 -3.17 -5.68 4.96
N LEU A 78 -3.41 -4.40 4.72
CA LEU A 78 -2.42 -3.32 4.75
C LEU A 78 -2.70 -2.44 5.98
N ASP A 79 -1.99 -2.72 7.07
CA ASP A 79 -2.08 -1.95 8.32
C ASP A 79 -0.96 -0.90 8.36
N ASP A 80 -1.31 0.34 8.06
CA ASP A 80 -0.41 1.49 7.92
C ASP A 80 0.83 1.18 7.04
N ALA A 81 0.65 0.25 6.10
CA ALA A 81 1.75 -0.33 5.31
C ALA A 81 2.31 0.64 4.26
N SER A 82 1.68 1.79 4.07
CA SER A 82 2.07 2.82 3.10
C SER A 82 2.49 4.15 3.74
N SER A 83 2.52 4.25 5.08
CA SER A 83 2.77 5.51 5.81
C SER A 83 4.10 6.21 5.47
N ALA A 84 5.13 5.45 5.11
CA ALA A 84 6.42 6.00 4.68
C ALA A 84 6.53 6.20 3.15
N LEU A 85 5.46 5.97 2.38
CA LEU A 85 5.40 6.24 0.95
C LEU A 85 4.93 7.69 0.71
N ASP A 86 5.44 8.31 -0.36
CA ASP A 86 4.81 9.49 -0.92
C ASP A 86 3.46 9.12 -1.57
N MET A 87 2.56 10.08 -1.67
CA MET A 87 1.19 9.87 -2.15
C MET A 87 1.13 9.27 -3.56
N ALA A 88 2.02 9.72 -4.46
CA ALA A 88 2.06 9.21 -5.83
C ALA A 88 2.49 7.74 -5.90
N THR A 89 3.46 7.34 -5.08
CA THR A 89 3.90 5.94 -4.98
C THR A 89 2.83 5.08 -4.32
N GLU A 90 2.20 5.55 -3.25
CA GLU A 90 1.09 4.85 -2.59
C GLU A 90 -0.07 4.58 -3.57
N LYS A 91 -0.53 5.61 -4.30
CA LYS A 91 -1.58 5.48 -5.32
C LYS A 91 -1.22 4.42 -6.38
N ARG A 92 0.03 4.42 -6.87
CA ARG A 92 0.50 3.41 -7.84
C ARG A 92 0.51 1.99 -7.26
N VAL A 93 0.93 1.82 -6.01
CA VAL A 93 0.91 0.50 -5.34
C VAL A 93 -0.52 -0.01 -5.20
N LEU A 94 -1.44 0.82 -4.70
CA LEU A 94 -2.85 0.42 -4.53
C LEU A 94 -3.52 0.11 -5.87
N ALA A 95 -3.28 0.92 -6.90
CA ALA A 95 -3.79 0.67 -8.26
C ALA A 95 -3.24 -0.65 -8.82
N ALA A 96 -1.94 -0.92 -8.69
CA ALA A 96 -1.33 -2.16 -9.15
C ALA A 96 -1.88 -3.39 -8.41
N ILE A 97 -2.13 -3.29 -7.10
CA ILE A 97 -2.77 -4.38 -6.33
C ILE A 97 -4.17 -4.66 -6.86
N LYS A 98 -5.01 -3.63 -7.08
CA LYS A 98 -6.35 -3.79 -7.64
C LYS A 98 -6.33 -4.43 -9.03
N GLU A 99 -5.40 -4.01 -9.89
CA GLU A 99 -5.27 -4.52 -11.26
C GLU A 99 -4.82 -5.99 -11.32
N HIS A 100 -3.82 -6.35 -10.50
CA HIS A 100 -3.17 -7.68 -10.59
C HIS A 100 -3.76 -8.71 -9.62
N CYS A 101 -4.54 -8.27 -8.62
CA CYS A 101 -5.16 -9.12 -7.62
C CYS A 101 -6.68 -8.83 -7.48
N PRO A 102 -7.47 -8.83 -8.60
CA PRO A 102 -8.87 -8.39 -8.58
C PRO A 102 -9.79 -9.28 -7.74
N GLU A 103 -9.40 -10.54 -7.53
CA GLU A 103 -10.18 -11.51 -6.74
C GLU A 103 -9.91 -11.40 -5.23
N ASN A 104 -8.95 -10.57 -4.82
CA ASN A 104 -8.57 -10.46 -3.42
C ASN A 104 -9.48 -9.48 -2.67
N THR A 105 -9.83 -9.85 -1.43
CA THR A 105 -10.38 -8.87 -0.49
C THR A 105 -9.23 -8.06 0.11
N LEU A 106 -9.24 -6.74 -0.11
CA LEU A 106 -8.22 -5.83 0.39
C LEU A 106 -8.75 -5.03 1.58
N PHE A 107 -8.11 -5.18 2.75
CA PHE A 107 -8.34 -4.33 3.91
C PHE A 107 -7.20 -3.32 4.04
N ILE A 108 -7.56 -2.04 4.13
CA ILE A 108 -6.61 -0.94 4.32
C ILE A 108 -6.92 -0.24 5.63
N ALA A 109 -6.04 -0.36 6.62
CA ALA A 109 -6.09 0.47 7.82
C ALA A 109 -5.11 1.63 7.65
N THR A 110 -5.61 2.86 7.67
CA THR A 110 -4.82 4.06 7.41
C THR A 110 -5.43 5.29 8.07
N HIS A 111 -4.61 6.30 8.30
CA HIS A 111 -5.05 7.63 8.69
C HIS A 111 -5.09 8.62 7.49
N ARG A 112 -4.74 8.15 6.28
CA ARG A 112 -4.77 8.96 5.05
C ARG A 112 -6.07 8.73 4.30
N VAL A 113 -6.88 9.79 4.17
CA VAL A 113 -8.14 9.71 3.43
C VAL A 113 -7.91 9.37 1.96
N SER A 114 -6.83 9.88 1.33
CA SER A 114 -6.47 9.59 -0.05
C SER A 114 -6.34 8.10 -0.38
N SER A 115 -5.95 7.28 0.58
CA SER A 115 -5.75 5.83 0.40
C SER A 115 -7.06 5.05 0.30
N VAL A 116 -8.18 5.61 0.76
CA VAL A 116 -9.47 4.92 0.87
C VAL A 116 -10.55 5.46 -0.06
N MET A 117 -10.27 6.52 -0.82
CA MET A 117 -11.27 7.16 -1.69
C MET A 117 -11.89 6.22 -2.74
N ASP A 118 -11.09 5.26 -3.24
CA ASP A 118 -11.50 4.28 -4.24
C ASP A 118 -11.88 2.92 -3.62
N CYS A 119 -12.13 2.84 -2.30
CA CYS A 119 -12.59 1.63 -1.64
C CYS A 119 -14.10 1.45 -1.81
N ASP A 120 -14.55 0.20 -1.91
CA ASP A 120 -15.97 -0.16 -2.00
C ASP A 120 -16.72 0.21 -0.73
N GLU A 121 -16.06 0.16 0.42
CA GLU A 121 -16.61 0.51 1.72
C GLU A 121 -15.54 1.08 2.64
N ILE A 122 -15.89 2.11 3.39
CA ILE A 122 -15.08 2.75 4.42
C ILE A 122 -15.77 2.56 5.77
N LEU A 123 -15.00 2.10 6.75
CA LEU A 123 -15.40 2.02 8.14
C LEU A 123 -14.60 3.06 8.93
N PHE A 124 -15.26 4.11 9.40
CA PHE A 124 -14.61 5.13 10.21
C PHE A 124 -14.67 4.75 11.69
N LEU A 125 -13.50 4.51 12.29
CA LEU A 125 -13.38 4.06 13.68
C LEU A 125 -13.03 5.25 14.60
N ARG A 126 -13.72 5.31 15.75
CA ARG A 126 -13.41 6.23 16.84
C ARG A 126 -13.61 5.50 18.17
N ASP A 127 -12.63 5.59 19.05
CA ASP A 127 -12.67 5.00 20.41
C ASP A 127 -13.03 3.50 20.42
N GLY A 128 -12.60 2.77 19.37
CA GLY A 128 -12.86 1.33 19.22
C GLY A 128 -14.22 0.96 18.62
N GLU A 129 -15.03 1.95 18.23
CA GLU A 129 -16.35 1.75 17.63
C GLU A 129 -16.39 2.26 16.19
N ILE A 130 -17.20 1.61 15.33
CA ILE A 130 -17.48 2.09 13.97
C ILE A 130 -18.56 3.18 14.11
N VAL A 131 -18.18 4.43 13.89
CA VAL A 131 -19.09 5.58 14.03
C VAL A 131 -19.69 6.02 12.69
N GLU A 132 -19.03 5.72 11.58
CA GLU A 132 -19.54 5.98 10.23
C GLU A 132 -19.18 4.82 9.31
N ARG A 133 -20.05 4.55 8.32
CA ARG A 133 -19.89 3.48 7.35
C ARG A 133 -20.52 3.86 6.02
N GLY A 134 -19.82 3.64 4.91
CA GLY A 134 -20.31 3.89 3.55
C GLY A 134 -19.20 4.01 2.53
N THR A 135 -19.54 4.42 1.31
CA THR A 135 -18.56 4.83 0.30
C THR A 135 -17.98 6.21 0.63
N ALA A 136 -16.86 6.57 0.02
CA ALA A 136 -16.25 7.89 0.22
C ALA A 136 -17.25 9.03 -0.04
N GLN A 137 -18.01 8.97 -1.14
CA GLN A 137 -19.00 9.99 -1.48
C GLN A 137 -20.13 10.08 -0.44
N GLN A 138 -20.65 8.93 0.01
CA GLN A 138 -21.70 8.92 1.03
C GLN A 138 -21.22 9.55 2.35
N LEU A 139 -19.98 9.27 2.75
CA LEU A 139 -19.44 9.82 3.99
C LEU A 139 -19.13 11.32 3.88
N ILE A 140 -18.72 11.80 2.70
CA ILE A 140 -18.53 13.23 2.43
C ILE A 140 -19.88 13.96 2.48
N ASP A 141 -20.93 13.40 1.86
CA ASP A 141 -22.27 13.99 1.80
C ASP A 141 -22.96 14.03 3.19
N GLN A 142 -22.61 13.09 4.07
CA GLN A 142 -23.08 13.06 5.47
C GLN A 142 -22.54 14.22 6.32
N ASP A 143 -21.46 14.88 5.85
CA ASP A 143 -20.77 15.98 6.55
C ASP A 143 -20.37 15.65 7.99
N GLY A 144 -20.01 14.39 8.24
CA GLY A 144 -19.63 13.85 9.53
C GLY A 144 -18.13 13.94 9.83
N ALA A 145 -17.64 13.02 10.67
CA ALA A 145 -16.24 13.00 11.10
C ALA A 145 -15.28 12.67 9.96
N PHE A 146 -15.66 11.75 9.06
CA PHE A 146 -14.88 11.47 7.86
C PHE A 146 -14.76 12.69 6.96
N ALA A 147 -15.87 13.37 6.67
CA ALA A 147 -15.89 14.59 5.85
C ALA A 147 -15.03 15.71 6.46
N ALA A 148 -15.03 15.85 7.79
CA ALA A 148 -14.20 16.83 8.47
C ALA A 148 -12.70 16.56 8.26
N ILE A 149 -12.24 15.30 8.37
CA ILE A 149 -10.85 14.93 8.13
C ILE A 149 -10.50 15.05 6.65
N TRP A 150 -11.40 14.65 5.74
CA TRP A 150 -11.20 14.83 4.30
C TRP A 150 -10.97 16.31 3.95
N LYS A 151 -11.80 17.22 4.45
CA LYS A 151 -11.64 18.66 4.25
C LYS A 151 -10.30 19.18 4.75
N LEU A 152 -9.87 18.73 5.95
CA LEU A 152 -8.58 19.12 6.52
C LEU A 152 -7.41 18.65 5.64
N GLN A 153 -7.39 17.38 5.24
CA GLN A 153 -6.29 16.83 4.43
C GLN A 153 -6.27 17.42 3.00
N THR A 154 -7.42 17.82 2.46
CA THR A 154 -7.52 18.48 1.15
C THR A 154 -7.07 19.94 1.23
N SER A 155 -7.46 20.68 2.27
CA SER A 155 -7.09 22.08 2.44
C SER A 155 -5.60 22.28 2.72
N ASP A 156 -4.95 21.32 3.36
CA ASP A 156 -3.50 21.35 3.61
C ASP A 156 -2.65 20.96 2.37
N GLY A 157 -3.27 20.81 1.18
CA GLY A 157 -2.60 20.44 -0.07
C GLY A 157 -2.11 18.98 -0.11
N GLN A 158 -2.61 18.12 0.76
CA GLN A 158 -2.27 16.69 0.78
C GLN A 158 -3.08 15.87 -0.23
N LEU A 159 -4.18 16.42 -0.79
CA LEU A 159 -4.99 15.78 -1.84
C LEU A 159 -5.14 16.76 -3.00
N ASP A 160 -4.83 16.31 -4.21
CA ASP A 160 -5.08 17.05 -5.43
C ASP A 160 -6.54 16.78 -5.86
N ASP A 161 -7.39 17.80 -5.73
CA ASP A 161 -8.86 17.74 -5.99
C ASP A 161 -9.20 17.44 -7.47
N SER A 162 -8.19 17.48 -8.36
CA SER A 162 -8.39 17.35 -9.81
C SER A 162 -8.69 15.94 -10.33
N SER A 163 -8.61 14.90 -9.47
CA SER A 163 -8.74 13.51 -9.90
C SER A 163 -10.10 12.85 -9.62
N TYR A 164 -11.01 13.51 -8.92
CA TYR A 164 -12.28 12.91 -8.46
C TYR A 164 -13.55 13.43 -9.16
N GLY A 165 -13.39 14.26 -10.19
CA GLY A 165 -14.51 14.93 -10.88
C GLY A 165 -14.79 14.52 -12.34
N ALA A 166 -14.19 13.43 -12.87
CA ALA A 166 -14.38 13.06 -14.28
C ALA A 166 -14.96 11.64 -14.42
N GLY A 167 -16.23 11.51 -14.09
CA GLY A 167 -16.95 10.26 -14.28
C GLY A 167 -18.46 10.46 -14.31
N GLU A 168 -18.96 11.35 -15.22
CA GLU A 168 -20.35 11.34 -15.70
C GLU A 168 -20.47 12.25 -16.91
N GLU A 169 -20.42 11.65 -18.10
CA GLU A 169 -21.24 12.01 -19.28
C GLU A 169 -21.35 10.79 -20.19
#